data_3b38e225536bc8b489d7d0d320912462
#
_entry.id   3b38e225536bc8b489d7d0d320912462
#
_cell.length_a   1.000
_cell.length_b   1.000
_cell.length_c   1.000
_cell.angle_alpha   90.00
_cell.angle_beta   90.00
_cell.angle_gamma   90.00
#
_symmetry.space_group_name_H-M   'P 1'
#
loop_
_entity.id
_entity.type
_entity.pdbx_description
1 polymer ?
#
loop_
_entity_poly.entity_id
_entity_poly.type
_entity_poly.pdbx_seq_one_letter_code
_entity_poly.pdbx_strand_id
1 'polypeptide(L)'
;HYLLPLKDNQPTMHAEVLMFMEDLVASGAKGLTFSRHVDKGHGRVEVRRVWHSSDVAWFADRAEWKDLAGFVMVETVRTVNGVEGKPERRCFFTSLKADAKAFRKLVRRHWGIENRLHWVLDVVFLEDQCRARTGHAPENCSTLRKIALMLLRRNAIGGMGVGPMRKECAWDFDSAKKVFLGGEGEEVSA
;
A
#
# COMPACT_ATOMS: atom_id res chain seq x y z
N HIS A 1 9.24 -14.80 0.36
CA HIS A 1 9.99 -13.56 0.62
C HIS A 1 9.12 -12.57 1.39
N TYR A 2 9.77 -11.70 2.18
CA TYR A 2 9.09 -10.69 2.97
C TYR A 2 9.74 -9.30 2.81
N LEU A 3 8.96 -8.27 3.09
CA LEU A 3 9.37 -6.89 3.32
C LEU A 3 8.54 -6.40 4.51
N LEU A 4 9.11 -6.39 5.71
CA LEU A 4 8.44 -6.14 6.97
C LEU A 4 8.84 -4.77 7.54
N PRO A 5 7.89 -3.88 7.82
CA PRO A 5 8.19 -2.60 8.45
C PRO A 5 8.60 -2.81 9.91
N LEU A 6 9.66 -2.14 10.32
CA LEU A 6 10.02 -1.98 11.71
C LEU A 6 9.18 -0.84 12.29
N LYS A 7 8.51 -1.12 13.40
CA LYS A 7 7.60 -0.19 14.08
C LYS A 7 8.03 0.01 15.54
N ASP A 8 7.38 0.95 16.20
CA ASP A 8 7.66 1.32 17.60
C ASP A 8 7.40 0.20 18.62
N ASN A 9 6.76 -0.90 18.23
CA ASN A 9 6.66 -2.10 19.05
C ASN A 9 7.98 -2.89 19.15
N GLN A 10 9.00 -2.53 18.38
CA GLN A 10 10.37 -3.04 18.42
C GLN A 10 11.36 -1.87 18.46
N PRO A 11 11.34 -1.03 19.50
CA PRO A 11 12.00 0.27 19.53
C PRO A 11 13.52 0.18 19.42
N THR A 12 14.15 -0.80 20.08
CA THR A 12 15.61 -0.99 20.05
C THR A 12 16.08 -1.35 18.63
N MET A 13 15.48 -2.37 18.06
CA MET A 13 15.79 -2.84 16.71
C MET A 13 15.54 -1.77 15.64
N HIS A 14 14.44 -1.02 15.78
CA HIS A 14 14.13 0.10 14.89
C HIS A 14 15.21 1.19 14.97
N ALA A 15 15.64 1.55 16.17
CA ALA A 15 16.68 2.57 16.39
C ALA A 15 18.04 2.14 15.83
N GLU A 16 18.44 0.88 16.05
CA GLU A 16 19.70 0.33 15.55
C GLU A 16 19.75 0.32 14.01
N VAL A 17 18.69 -0.16 13.37
CA VAL A 17 18.62 -0.19 11.90
C VAL A 17 18.54 1.21 11.31
N LEU A 18 17.81 2.12 11.95
CA LEU A 18 17.73 3.51 11.49
C LEU A 18 19.10 4.17 11.55
N MET A 19 19.80 4.06 12.69
CA MET A 19 21.15 4.62 12.88
C MET A 19 22.15 4.04 11.86
N PHE A 20 22.17 2.73 11.68
CA PHE A 20 23.01 2.06 10.69
C PHE A 20 22.75 2.59 9.27
N MET A 21 21.48 2.70 8.87
CA MET A 21 21.14 3.19 7.53
C MET A 21 21.48 4.67 7.35
N GLU A 22 21.33 5.49 8.38
CA GLU A 22 21.73 6.91 8.38
C GLU A 22 23.24 7.07 8.21
N ASP A 23 24.03 6.27 8.93
CA ASP A 23 25.49 6.26 8.83
C ASP A 23 25.97 5.85 7.43
N LEU A 24 25.34 4.82 6.83
CA LEU A 24 25.65 4.43 5.46
C LEU A 24 25.32 5.53 4.45
N VAL A 25 24.21 6.23 4.63
CA VAL A 25 23.82 7.36 3.76
C VAL A 25 24.78 8.52 3.93
N ALA A 26 25.16 8.88 5.16
CA ALA A 26 26.06 9.98 5.46
C ALA A 26 27.49 9.72 4.94
N SER A 27 27.99 8.49 5.04
CA SER A 27 29.31 8.09 4.57
C SER A 27 29.40 7.84 3.07
N GLY A 28 28.28 7.76 2.35
CA GLY A 28 28.26 7.38 0.93
C GLY A 28 28.77 5.96 0.71
N ALA A 29 28.45 5.03 1.59
CA ALA A 29 29.01 3.69 1.65
C ALA A 29 28.85 2.91 0.33
N LYS A 30 29.91 2.19 -0.07
CA LYS A 30 29.87 1.29 -1.24
C LYS A 30 28.85 0.15 -0.99
N GLY A 31 28.05 -0.17 -2.01
CA GLY A 31 27.01 -1.22 -1.92
C GLY A 31 25.65 -0.72 -1.48
N LEU A 32 25.54 0.54 -1.03
CA LEU A 32 24.23 1.14 -0.78
C LEU A 32 23.54 1.48 -2.11
N THR A 33 22.38 0.90 -2.37
CA THR A 33 21.58 1.25 -3.55
C THR A 33 20.62 2.39 -3.22
N PHE A 34 20.30 3.25 -4.19
CA PHE A 34 19.47 4.45 -4.01
C PHE A 34 18.44 4.62 -5.12
N SER A 35 17.25 5.09 -4.76
CA SER A 35 16.21 5.47 -5.71
C SER A 35 15.41 6.68 -5.19
N ARG A 36 15.20 7.67 -6.04
CA ARG A 36 14.39 8.86 -5.76
C ARG A 36 13.17 8.91 -6.68
N HIS A 37 12.06 9.39 -6.16
CA HIS A 37 10.85 9.66 -6.93
C HIS A 37 10.15 10.91 -6.41
N VAL A 38 9.51 11.64 -7.31
CA VAL A 38 8.74 12.84 -7.00
C VAL A 38 7.34 12.65 -7.55
N ASP A 39 6.35 12.70 -6.68
CA ASP A 39 4.93 12.73 -7.03
C ASP A 39 4.42 14.15 -6.86
N LYS A 40 3.65 14.65 -7.85
CA LYS A 40 2.98 15.94 -7.80
C LYS A 40 1.49 15.74 -8.02
N GLY A 41 0.66 16.30 -7.17
CA GLY A 41 -0.80 16.22 -7.33
C GLY A 41 -1.56 16.93 -6.21
N HIS A 42 -2.72 17.47 -6.53
CA HIS A 42 -3.64 18.10 -5.58
C HIS A 42 -2.99 19.15 -4.66
N GLY A 43 -2.14 20.03 -5.20
CA GLY A 43 -1.44 21.08 -4.44
C GLY A 43 -0.31 20.56 -3.53
N ARG A 44 0.08 19.29 -3.66
CA ARG A 44 1.10 18.63 -2.87
C ARG A 44 2.21 18.09 -3.74
N VAL A 45 3.44 18.24 -3.26
CA VAL A 45 4.64 17.56 -3.80
C VAL A 45 5.13 16.58 -2.75
N GLU A 46 5.33 15.34 -3.14
CA GLU A 46 5.91 14.31 -2.28
C GLU A 46 7.21 13.78 -2.89
N VAL A 47 8.31 13.97 -2.18
CA VAL A 47 9.62 13.41 -2.53
C VAL A 47 9.84 12.17 -1.69
N ARG A 48 10.05 11.03 -2.36
CA ARG A 48 10.37 9.76 -1.71
C ARG A 48 11.76 9.31 -2.12
N ARG A 49 12.59 9.07 -1.10
CA ARG A 49 13.94 8.52 -1.24
C ARG A 49 13.97 7.13 -0.61
N VAL A 50 14.60 6.20 -1.29
CA VAL A 50 14.71 4.81 -0.81
C VAL A 50 16.17 4.39 -0.91
N TRP A 51 16.68 3.84 0.18
CA TRP A 51 18.01 3.22 0.25
C TRP A 51 17.88 1.77 0.65
N HIS A 52 18.75 0.93 0.14
CA HIS A 52 18.83 -0.47 0.52
C HIS A 52 20.28 -0.88 0.70
N SER A 53 20.56 -1.57 1.80
CA SER A 53 21.83 -2.24 2.11
C SER A 53 21.61 -3.74 2.24
N SER A 54 22.48 -4.53 1.62
CA SER A 54 22.53 -5.99 1.79
C SER A 54 23.48 -6.42 2.92
N ASP A 55 24.13 -5.47 3.60
CA ASP A 55 24.99 -5.78 4.74
C ASP A 55 24.14 -6.09 5.97
N VAL A 56 24.05 -7.36 6.30
CA VAL A 56 23.34 -7.89 7.48
C VAL A 56 24.33 -8.46 8.51
N ALA A 57 25.64 -8.39 8.25
CA ALA A 57 26.66 -9.04 9.10
C ALA A 57 26.76 -8.41 10.50
N TRP A 58 26.54 -7.12 10.60
CA TRP A 58 26.58 -6.36 11.85
C TRP A 58 25.40 -6.65 12.77
N PHE A 59 24.24 -7.11 12.23
CA PHE A 59 23.02 -7.27 12.99
C PHE A 59 23.06 -8.54 13.84
N ALA A 60 23.04 -8.37 15.16
CA ALA A 60 23.21 -9.47 16.12
C ALA A 60 22.11 -10.54 16.00
N ASP A 61 20.86 -10.09 15.88
CA ASP A 61 19.69 -10.98 15.87
C ASP A 61 19.37 -11.54 14.46
N ARG A 62 20.30 -11.43 13.51
CA ARG A 62 20.06 -11.89 12.13
C ARG A 62 19.63 -13.36 12.01
N ALA A 63 20.05 -14.20 12.95
CA ALA A 63 19.72 -15.62 12.95
C ALA A 63 18.22 -15.89 13.26
N GLU A 64 17.55 -14.97 13.95
CA GLU A 64 16.12 -15.04 14.27
C GLU A 64 15.24 -14.71 13.06
N TRP A 65 15.81 -14.07 12.04
CA TRP A 65 15.09 -13.63 10.85
C TRP A 65 15.43 -14.53 9.66
N LYS A 66 14.54 -15.46 9.38
CA LYS A 66 14.73 -16.43 8.29
C LYS A 66 15.03 -15.70 6.98
N ASP A 67 16.18 -16.08 6.37
CA ASP A 67 16.62 -15.55 5.05
C ASP A 67 16.76 -14.01 5.01
N LEU A 68 17.09 -13.35 6.12
CA LEU A 68 17.32 -11.91 6.13
C LEU A 68 18.41 -11.55 5.11
N ALA A 69 18.07 -10.72 4.13
CA ALA A 69 18.92 -10.36 3.01
C ALA A 69 19.29 -8.87 2.98
N GLY A 70 18.68 -8.04 3.83
CA GLY A 70 19.03 -6.62 3.88
C GLY A 70 18.03 -5.75 4.63
N PHE A 71 18.37 -4.47 4.66
CA PHE A 71 17.60 -3.40 5.27
C PHE A 71 17.22 -2.36 4.23
N VAL A 72 16.01 -1.84 4.35
CA VAL A 72 15.50 -0.77 3.46
C VAL A 72 15.08 0.41 4.31
N MET A 73 15.55 1.61 3.96
CA MET A 73 15.08 2.86 4.55
C MET A 73 14.32 3.66 3.50
N VAL A 74 13.13 4.10 3.86
CA VAL A 74 12.28 4.98 3.05
C VAL A 74 12.13 6.31 3.76
N GLU A 75 12.57 7.38 3.12
CA GLU A 75 12.35 8.75 3.57
C GLU A 75 11.29 9.41 2.68
N THR A 76 10.31 10.03 3.31
CA THR A 76 9.26 10.77 2.61
C THR A 76 9.23 12.21 3.12
N VAL A 77 9.35 13.17 2.20
CA VAL A 77 9.19 14.59 2.47
C VAL A 77 7.99 15.11 1.69
N ARG A 78 7.06 15.76 2.39
CA ARG A 78 5.84 16.33 1.81
C ARG A 78 5.87 17.84 1.87
N THR A 79 5.67 18.47 0.72
CA THR A 79 5.50 19.92 0.60
C THR A 79 4.03 20.19 0.29
N VAL A 80 3.37 20.98 1.11
CA VAL A 80 1.95 21.38 0.94
C VAL A 80 1.89 22.90 0.87
N ASN A 81 1.30 23.45 -0.18
CA ASN A 81 1.22 24.89 -0.39
C ASN A 81 2.59 25.61 -0.29
N GLY A 82 3.64 24.97 -0.80
CA GLY A 82 4.99 25.51 -0.78
C GLY A 82 5.76 25.34 0.55
N VAL A 83 5.12 24.83 1.60
CA VAL A 83 5.77 24.59 2.89
C VAL A 83 6.23 23.14 2.97
N GLU A 84 7.54 22.95 3.15
CA GLU A 84 8.14 21.63 3.29
C GLU A 84 7.94 21.10 4.71
N GLY A 85 7.40 19.88 4.82
CA GLY A 85 7.22 19.18 6.07
C GLY A 85 8.49 18.47 6.55
N LYS A 86 8.47 17.98 7.78
CA LYS A 86 9.58 17.19 8.32
C LYS A 86 9.71 15.86 7.56
N PRO A 87 10.96 15.38 7.31
CA PRO A 87 11.20 14.05 6.76
C PRO A 87 10.62 12.96 7.67
N GLU A 88 9.84 12.06 7.09
CA GLU A 88 9.36 10.85 7.76
C GLU A 88 10.21 9.66 7.26
N ARG A 89 10.86 8.94 8.19
CA ARG A 89 11.69 7.77 7.89
C ARG A 89 11.04 6.51 8.38
N ARG A 90 11.10 5.45 7.57
CA ARG A 90 10.61 4.11 7.89
C ARG A 90 11.65 3.09 7.47
N CYS A 91 11.94 2.16 8.36
CA CYS A 91 12.87 1.06 8.11
C CYS A 91 12.11 -0.26 7.91
N PHE A 92 12.72 -1.14 7.11
CA PHE A 92 12.15 -2.46 6.80
C PHE A 92 13.26 -3.51 6.81
N PHE A 93 12.89 -4.71 7.25
CA PHE A 93 13.63 -5.94 7.00
C PHE A 93 13.17 -6.59 5.69
N THR A 94 14.10 -7.21 4.97
CA THR A 94 13.75 -7.91 3.74
C THR A 94 14.55 -9.20 3.55
N SER A 95 13.86 -10.24 3.04
CA SER A 95 14.48 -11.44 2.49
C SER A 95 14.67 -11.39 0.99
N LEU A 96 14.31 -10.27 0.34
CA LEU A 96 14.47 -10.07 -1.09
C LEU A 96 15.86 -9.53 -1.42
N LYS A 97 16.50 -10.11 -2.42
CA LYS A 97 17.72 -9.60 -3.03
C LYS A 97 17.34 -8.73 -4.22
N ALA A 98 17.19 -7.42 -3.97
CA ALA A 98 16.76 -6.45 -4.98
C ALA A 98 17.40 -5.09 -4.74
N ASP A 99 17.24 -4.16 -5.67
CA ASP A 99 17.74 -2.79 -5.56
C ASP A 99 16.70 -1.84 -4.92
N ALA A 100 17.12 -0.63 -4.56
CA ALA A 100 16.25 0.39 -3.98
C ALA A 100 15.07 0.78 -4.90
N LYS A 101 15.22 0.68 -6.23
CA LYS A 101 14.15 0.97 -7.19
C LYS A 101 13.04 -0.08 -7.13
N ALA A 102 13.39 -1.35 -6.95
CA ALA A 102 12.43 -2.42 -6.75
C ALA A 102 11.69 -2.25 -5.42
N PHE A 103 12.40 -1.97 -4.32
CA PHE A 103 11.79 -1.73 -3.01
C PHE A 103 10.86 -0.52 -3.01
N ARG A 104 11.22 0.56 -3.70
CA ARG A 104 10.32 1.71 -3.88
C ARG A 104 8.99 1.32 -4.51
N LYS A 105 9.01 0.45 -5.54
CA LYS A 105 7.78 -0.05 -6.17
C LYS A 105 6.98 -0.96 -5.24
N LEU A 106 7.65 -1.82 -4.47
CA LEU A 106 7.01 -2.74 -3.52
C LEU A 106 6.30 -2.00 -2.39
N VAL A 107 6.99 -1.04 -1.75
CA VAL A 107 6.40 -0.21 -0.70
C VAL A 107 5.18 0.55 -1.23
N ARG A 108 5.24 1.11 -2.46
CA ARG A 108 4.10 1.80 -3.06
C ARG A 108 2.92 0.85 -3.36
N ARG A 109 3.19 -0.38 -3.78
CA ARG A 109 2.14 -1.39 -4.01
C ARG A 109 1.42 -1.79 -2.73
N HIS A 110 2.15 -1.91 -1.63
CA HIS A 110 1.55 -2.18 -0.31
C HIS A 110 0.54 -1.09 0.08
N TRP A 111 0.90 0.19 -0.07
CA TRP A 111 -0.03 1.31 0.10
C TRP A 111 -1.21 1.30 -0.88
N GLY A 112 -1.07 0.63 -2.01
CA GLY A 112 -2.17 0.42 -2.95
C GLY A 112 -3.31 -0.41 -2.36
N ILE A 113 -3.04 -1.36 -1.46
CA ILE A 113 -4.06 -2.15 -0.75
C ILE A 113 -4.85 -1.24 0.20
N GLU A 114 -4.16 -0.41 0.98
CA GLU A 114 -4.79 0.55 1.89
C GLU A 114 -5.76 1.47 1.13
N ASN A 115 -5.29 2.13 0.08
CA ASN A 115 -6.09 3.12 -0.64
C ASN A 115 -7.14 2.50 -1.57
N ARG A 116 -6.88 1.33 -2.15
CA ARG A 116 -7.79 0.75 -3.14
C ARG A 116 -8.77 -0.24 -2.52
N LEU A 117 -8.41 -0.95 -1.46
CA LEU A 117 -9.28 -1.95 -0.84
C LEU A 117 -9.85 -1.44 0.47
N HIS A 118 -9.02 -1.25 1.49
CA HIS A 118 -9.48 -0.90 2.84
C HIS A 118 -10.25 0.41 2.85
N TRP A 119 -9.69 1.50 2.33
CA TRP A 119 -10.38 2.79 2.26
C TRP A 119 -11.74 2.69 1.54
N VAL A 120 -11.83 1.92 0.45
CA VAL A 120 -13.10 1.76 -0.28
C VAL A 120 -14.11 0.96 0.54
N LEU A 121 -13.68 -0.10 1.24
CA LEU A 121 -14.56 -0.87 2.11
C LEU A 121 -15.05 -0.01 3.29
N ASP A 122 -14.19 0.81 3.89
CA ASP A 122 -14.55 1.65 5.03
C ASP A 122 -15.42 2.84 4.63
N VAL A 123 -15.05 3.57 3.57
CA VAL A 123 -15.74 4.81 3.20
C VAL A 123 -16.94 4.56 2.29
N VAL A 124 -16.82 3.68 1.28
CA VAL A 124 -17.89 3.43 0.33
C VAL A 124 -18.88 2.38 0.85
N PHE A 125 -18.38 1.31 1.48
CA PHE A 125 -19.23 0.23 1.99
C PHE A 125 -19.53 0.32 3.48
N LEU A 126 -18.94 1.28 4.19
CA LEU A 126 -19.14 1.51 5.63
C LEU A 126 -18.82 0.27 6.46
N GLU A 127 -17.74 -0.45 6.12
CA GLU A 127 -17.39 -1.72 6.75
C GLU A 127 -17.16 -1.57 8.26
N ASP A 128 -16.44 -0.53 8.69
CA ASP A 128 -16.16 -0.22 10.10
C ASP A 128 -17.43 0.09 10.90
N GLN A 129 -18.51 0.54 10.24
CA GLN A 129 -19.80 0.82 10.87
C GLN A 129 -20.69 -0.43 10.97
N CYS A 130 -20.25 -1.56 10.45
CA CYS A 130 -21.02 -2.81 10.51
C CYS A 130 -21.17 -3.29 11.95
N ARG A 131 -22.42 -3.48 12.38
CA ARG A 131 -22.77 -3.89 13.74
C ARG A 131 -23.08 -5.40 13.86
N ALA A 132 -22.95 -6.16 12.78
CA ALA A 132 -23.11 -7.61 12.82
C ALA A 132 -22.03 -8.23 13.74
N ARG A 133 -22.46 -9.00 14.76
CA ARG A 133 -21.54 -9.60 15.76
C ARG A 133 -21.86 -11.06 16.06
N THR A 134 -22.96 -11.60 15.54
CA THR A 134 -23.46 -12.94 15.87
C THR A 134 -22.93 -13.97 14.88
N GLY A 135 -22.33 -15.06 15.38
CA GLY A 135 -21.85 -16.17 14.58
C GLY A 135 -20.92 -15.72 13.45
N HIS A 136 -21.15 -16.22 12.26
CA HIS A 136 -20.37 -15.88 11.05
C HIS A 136 -20.85 -14.62 10.31
N ALA A 137 -21.77 -13.85 10.89
CA ALA A 137 -22.31 -12.67 10.22
C ALA A 137 -21.24 -11.61 9.89
N PRO A 138 -20.23 -11.31 10.75
CA PRO A 138 -19.17 -10.37 10.40
C PRO A 138 -18.36 -10.80 9.17
N GLU A 139 -17.95 -12.07 9.13
CA GLU A 139 -17.17 -12.64 8.03
C GLU A 139 -17.96 -12.67 6.72
N ASN A 140 -19.23 -13.09 6.80
CA ASN A 140 -20.13 -13.12 5.64
C ASN A 140 -20.37 -11.71 5.07
N CYS A 141 -20.62 -10.73 5.94
CA CYS A 141 -20.76 -9.32 5.52
C CYS A 141 -19.49 -8.77 4.85
N SER A 142 -18.32 -9.07 5.40
CA SER A 142 -17.04 -8.67 4.81
C SER A 142 -16.85 -9.33 3.43
N THR A 143 -17.13 -10.62 3.33
CA THR A 143 -17.03 -11.36 2.07
C THR A 143 -17.98 -10.80 1.00
N LEU A 144 -19.25 -10.54 1.35
CA LEU A 144 -20.22 -9.96 0.43
C LEU A 144 -19.81 -8.57 -0.08
N ARG A 145 -19.25 -7.72 0.81
CA ARG A 145 -18.72 -6.40 0.40
C ARG A 145 -17.56 -6.54 -0.59
N LYS A 146 -16.65 -7.48 -0.36
CA LYS A 146 -15.51 -7.75 -1.28
C LYS A 146 -15.98 -8.26 -2.63
N ILE A 147 -16.99 -9.14 -2.66
CA ILE A 147 -17.61 -9.62 -3.91
C ILE A 147 -18.27 -8.44 -4.63
N ALA A 148 -19.09 -7.64 -3.95
CA ALA A 148 -19.73 -6.47 -4.54
C ALA A 148 -18.70 -5.47 -5.10
N LEU A 149 -17.62 -5.19 -4.35
CA LEU A 149 -16.53 -4.33 -4.82
C LEU A 149 -15.85 -4.90 -6.08
N MET A 150 -15.62 -6.20 -6.12
CA MET A 150 -15.06 -6.87 -7.29
C MET A 150 -15.96 -6.73 -8.52
N LEU A 151 -17.26 -6.96 -8.38
CA LEU A 151 -18.25 -6.85 -9.46
C LEU A 151 -18.33 -5.40 -9.98
N LEU A 152 -18.43 -4.41 -9.07
CA LEU A 152 -18.45 -2.99 -9.43
C LEU A 152 -17.20 -2.55 -10.19
N ARG A 153 -16.03 -3.11 -9.86
CA ARG A 153 -14.78 -2.81 -10.56
C ARG A 153 -14.66 -3.49 -11.91
N ARG A 154 -15.14 -4.73 -11.99
CA ARG A 154 -15.05 -5.53 -13.21
C ARG A 154 -16.05 -5.03 -14.28
N ASN A 155 -17.23 -4.66 -13.86
CA ASN A 155 -18.36 -4.35 -14.74
C ASN A 155 -18.77 -2.87 -14.61
N ALA A 156 -17.78 -1.97 -14.61
CA ALA A 156 -18.00 -0.54 -14.50
C ALA A 156 -18.86 -0.02 -15.66
N ILE A 157 -19.93 0.71 -15.33
CA ILE A 157 -20.84 1.32 -16.30
C ILE A 157 -20.46 2.79 -16.47
N GLY A 158 -20.31 3.24 -17.73
CA GLY A 158 -20.13 4.65 -18.06
C GLY A 158 -18.94 5.34 -17.43
N GLY A 159 -17.88 4.62 -17.05
CA GLY A 159 -16.69 5.20 -16.41
C GLY A 159 -16.90 5.72 -14.99
N MET A 160 -18.04 5.42 -14.36
CA MET A 160 -18.35 5.81 -12.99
C MET A 160 -17.39 5.17 -11.97
N GLY A 161 -17.05 5.93 -10.93
CA GLY A 161 -16.31 5.39 -9.77
C GLY A 161 -17.18 4.44 -8.93
N VAL A 162 -16.53 3.62 -8.08
CA VAL A 162 -17.21 2.61 -7.24
C VAL A 162 -18.31 3.20 -6.36
N GLY A 163 -18.12 4.38 -5.77
CA GLY A 163 -19.09 5.00 -4.88
C GLY A 163 -20.39 5.40 -5.60
N PRO A 164 -20.34 6.20 -6.67
CA PRO A 164 -21.51 6.52 -7.49
C PRO A 164 -22.22 5.26 -8.01
N MET A 165 -21.47 4.30 -8.56
CA MET A 165 -22.04 3.08 -9.12
C MET A 165 -22.72 2.20 -8.06
N ARG A 166 -22.19 2.12 -6.83
CA ARG A 166 -22.86 1.43 -5.74
C ARG A 166 -24.22 2.05 -5.42
N LYS A 167 -24.30 3.40 -5.46
CA LYS A 167 -25.56 4.12 -5.24
C LYS A 167 -26.54 3.88 -6.38
N GLU A 168 -26.07 3.94 -7.62
CA GLU A 168 -26.86 3.65 -8.82
C GLU A 168 -27.48 2.27 -8.75
N CYS A 169 -26.70 1.22 -8.45
CA CYS A 169 -27.20 -0.13 -8.27
C CYS A 169 -28.19 -0.30 -7.10
N ALA A 170 -28.16 0.60 -6.11
CA ALA A 170 -29.13 0.57 -5.02
C ALA A 170 -30.49 1.18 -5.40
N TRP A 171 -30.52 2.05 -6.41
CA TRP A 171 -31.73 2.75 -6.87
C TRP A 171 -32.32 2.16 -8.14
N ASP A 172 -31.49 1.55 -9.00
CA ASP A 172 -31.89 0.99 -10.27
C ASP A 172 -31.50 -0.48 -10.38
N PHE A 173 -32.54 -1.33 -10.51
CA PHE A 173 -32.36 -2.78 -10.61
C PHE A 173 -31.68 -3.21 -11.91
N ASP A 174 -31.90 -2.53 -13.02
CA ASP A 174 -31.27 -2.87 -14.30
C ASP A 174 -29.78 -2.58 -14.26
N SER A 175 -29.34 -1.50 -13.62
CA SER A 175 -27.95 -1.21 -13.35
C SER A 175 -27.31 -2.26 -12.43
N ALA A 176 -28.02 -2.68 -11.39
CA ALA A 176 -27.56 -3.75 -10.51
C ALA A 176 -27.41 -5.08 -11.27
N LYS A 177 -28.38 -5.42 -12.12
CA LYS A 177 -28.34 -6.62 -12.98
C LYS A 177 -27.16 -6.59 -13.95
N LYS A 178 -26.91 -5.47 -14.61
CA LYS A 178 -25.75 -5.28 -15.51
C LYS A 178 -24.42 -5.49 -14.78
N VAL A 179 -24.28 -4.94 -13.58
CA VAL A 179 -23.08 -5.12 -12.76
C VAL A 179 -22.92 -6.56 -12.29
N PHE A 180 -24.01 -7.24 -11.94
CA PHE A 180 -23.98 -8.60 -11.43
C PHE A 180 -23.69 -9.63 -12.53
N LEU A 181 -24.36 -9.52 -13.69
CA LEU A 181 -24.23 -10.49 -14.78
C LEU A 181 -23.01 -10.21 -15.70
N GLY A 182 -22.40 -9.03 -15.59
CA GLY A 182 -21.53 -8.51 -16.61
C GLY A 182 -22.37 -7.95 -17.75
N GLY A 183 -22.15 -6.70 -18.18
CA GLY A 183 -22.86 -6.15 -19.33
C GLY A 183 -22.78 -7.13 -20.49
N GLU A 184 -23.91 -7.49 -21.07
CA GLU A 184 -23.96 -8.19 -22.34
C GLU A 184 -23.09 -7.34 -23.29
N GLY A 185 -22.05 -7.95 -23.84
CA GLY A 185 -21.20 -7.27 -24.81
C GLY A 185 -22.10 -6.65 -25.87
N GLU A 186 -21.91 -5.38 -26.18
CA GLU A 186 -22.42 -4.83 -27.41
C GLU A 186 -21.97 -5.81 -28.50
N GLU A 187 -22.93 -6.50 -29.11
CA GLU A 187 -22.69 -7.22 -30.35
C GLU A 187 -22.04 -6.21 -31.30
N VAL A 188 -20.76 -6.43 -31.57
CA VAL A 188 -20.09 -5.74 -32.67
C VAL A 188 -20.81 -6.21 -33.91
N SER A 189 -21.83 -5.45 -34.34
CA SER A 189 -22.45 -5.64 -35.63
C SER A 189 -21.38 -5.42 -36.68
N ALA A 190 -21.15 -6.48 -37.46
CA ALA A 190 -20.27 -6.57 -38.60
C ALA A 190 -20.56 -5.50 -39.67
#